data_858c4291ce65d7f9e72cd74d6a0ce684
#
_entry.id   858c4291ce65d7f9e72cd74d6a0ce684
#
_cell.length_a   1.000
_cell.length_b   1.000
_cell.length_c   1.000
_cell.angle_alpha   90.00
_cell.angle_beta   90.00
_cell.angle_gamma   90.00
#
_symmetry.space_group_name_H-M   'P 1'
#
loop_
_entity.id
_entity.type
_entity.pdbx_description
1 polymer ?
#
loop_
_entity_poly.entity_id
_entity_poly.type
_entity_poly.pdbx_seq_one_letter_code
_entity_poly.pdbx_strand_id
1 'polypeptide(L)'
;MSNKKIYKVIGIMSGTSMDGLDCSLIETDGINYLKIIREYSFNYNISYKKKLIKIIQKLPNSKRKKISYAKNNEALVTNKFLKLINEFIKKIKYKKKNIDLIGLSGQTIFHDPKNRYTLQLSSGKDLCKRINLPVVSNFRDKDIQLGGQGAPIGCFYHKYLIKKINMSSAILNIGGVSNITFLLNKKLIGFDIGPGNAIIDDLVYFFYKKKFDKNGKYAKEGMLIKNIYNSYKKNLFFKKEYPKSLEELKFN
;
A
#
# COMPACT_ATOMS: atom_id res chain seq x y z
N MET A 1 -18.08 6.73 -32.01
CA MET A 1 -17.63 6.45 -30.62
C MET A 1 -16.41 5.55 -30.69
N SER A 2 -15.22 6.01 -30.28
CA SER A 2 -14.03 5.16 -30.32
C SER A 2 -14.24 3.99 -29.34
N ASN A 3 -14.13 2.76 -29.85
CA ASN A 3 -14.15 1.55 -29.00
C ASN A 3 -13.01 1.65 -27.99
N LYS A 4 -13.30 2.08 -26.75
CA LYS A 4 -12.31 2.13 -25.70
C LYS A 4 -11.88 0.70 -25.37
N LYS A 5 -10.60 0.44 -25.48
CA LYS A 5 -10.04 -0.87 -25.12
C LYS A 5 -10.21 -1.13 -23.64
N ILE A 6 -10.79 -2.26 -23.30
CA ILE A 6 -10.91 -2.72 -21.91
C ILE A 6 -9.78 -3.71 -21.64
N TYR A 7 -9.00 -3.42 -20.62
CA TYR A 7 -7.88 -4.25 -20.16
C TYR A 7 -8.29 -5.12 -18.99
N LYS A 8 -7.80 -6.34 -18.95
CA LYS A 8 -7.88 -7.27 -17.83
C LYS A 8 -6.58 -7.22 -17.06
N VAL A 9 -6.62 -6.65 -15.88
CA VAL A 9 -5.44 -6.30 -15.10
C VAL A 9 -5.45 -7.03 -13.76
N ILE A 10 -4.31 -7.63 -13.39
CA ILE A 10 -4.10 -8.08 -12.01
C ILE A 10 -3.39 -6.96 -11.26
N GLY A 11 -4.05 -6.34 -10.29
CA GLY A 11 -3.44 -5.45 -9.32
C GLY A 11 -2.88 -6.24 -8.14
N ILE A 12 -1.67 -5.87 -7.69
CA ILE A 12 -0.99 -6.52 -6.57
C ILE A 12 -0.55 -5.47 -5.57
N MET A 13 -0.97 -5.63 -4.32
CA MET A 13 -0.64 -4.73 -3.22
C MET A 13 -0.08 -5.50 -2.02
N SER A 14 1.06 -5.04 -1.49
CA SER A 14 1.58 -5.44 -0.19
C SER A 14 1.74 -4.20 0.67
N GLY A 15 1.01 -4.15 1.78
CA GLY A 15 0.99 -3.02 2.69
C GLY A 15 2.26 -2.93 3.55
N THR A 16 2.46 -1.78 4.20
CA THR A 16 3.56 -1.56 5.15
C THR A 16 3.46 -2.42 6.40
N SER A 17 2.26 -2.91 6.74
CA SER A 17 2.03 -3.88 7.83
C SER A 17 2.69 -5.24 7.58
N MET A 18 3.06 -5.54 6.31
CA MET A 18 3.69 -6.81 5.91
C MET A 18 2.88 -8.04 6.33
N ASP A 19 1.55 -7.95 6.28
CA ASP A 19 0.67 -9.04 6.70
C ASP A 19 0.36 -10.00 5.56
N GLY A 20 0.38 -9.50 4.33
CA GLY A 20 0.00 -10.31 3.19
C GLY A 20 0.18 -9.62 1.83
N LEU A 21 -0.33 -10.28 0.83
CA LEU A 21 -0.43 -9.80 -0.54
C LEU A 21 -1.89 -9.83 -0.98
N ASP A 22 -2.41 -8.67 -1.33
CA ASP A 22 -3.73 -8.55 -1.93
C ASP A 22 -3.61 -8.61 -3.45
N CYS A 23 -4.46 -9.42 -4.07
CA CYS A 23 -4.55 -9.59 -5.50
C CYS A 23 -5.97 -9.32 -5.96
N SER A 24 -6.13 -8.49 -6.99
CA SER A 24 -7.43 -8.18 -7.59
C SER A 24 -7.35 -8.30 -9.10
N LEU A 25 -8.24 -9.08 -9.71
CA LEU A 25 -8.44 -9.10 -11.16
C LEU A 25 -9.55 -8.14 -11.50
N ILE A 26 -9.26 -7.15 -12.33
CA ILE A 26 -10.20 -6.12 -12.75
C ILE A 26 -10.29 -6.02 -14.27
N GLU A 27 -11.42 -5.51 -14.76
CA GLU A 27 -11.57 -4.94 -16.10
C GLU A 27 -11.59 -3.42 -16.00
N THR A 28 -10.82 -2.73 -16.86
CA THR A 28 -10.75 -1.27 -16.82
C THR A 28 -10.34 -0.68 -18.16
N ASP A 29 -10.85 0.52 -18.48
CA ASP A 29 -10.34 1.36 -19.56
C ASP A 29 -9.23 2.33 -19.08
N GLY A 30 -8.85 2.25 -17.80
CA GLY A 30 -7.86 3.12 -17.16
C GLY A 30 -8.37 4.54 -16.86
N ILE A 31 -9.62 4.88 -17.15
CA ILE A 31 -10.17 6.25 -17.08
C ILE A 31 -11.46 6.32 -16.25
N ASN A 32 -12.54 5.69 -16.74
CA ASN A 32 -13.88 5.82 -16.17
C ASN A 32 -14.59 4.48 -15.94
N TYR A 33 -14.07 3.40 -16.50
CA TYR A 33 -14.62 2.07 -16.32
C TYR A 33 -13.70 1.21 -15.45
N LEU A 34 -14.27 0.62 -14.42
CA LEU A 34 -13.62 -0.37 -13.58
C LEU A 34 -14.67 -1.36 -13.07
N LYS A 35 -14.38 -2.64 -13.25
CA LYS A 35 -15.16 -3.74 -12.70
C LYS A 35 -14.21 -4.73 -12.02
N ILE A 36 -14.47 -4.99 -10.75
CA ILE A 36 -13.75 -6.04 -10.01
C ILE A 36 -14.34 -7.38 -10.41
N ILE A 37 -13.48 -8.29 -10.86
CA ILE A 37 -13.90 -9.65 -11.27
C ILE A 37 -13.68 -10.62 -10.13
N ARG A 38 -12.49 -10.60 -9.52
CA ARG A 38 -12.09 -11.49 -8.41
C ARG A 38 -11.06 -10.81 -7.54
N GLU A 39 -11.14 -11.08 -6.26
CA GLU A 39 -10.17 -10.62 -5.26
C GLU A 39 -9.76 -11.76 -4.36
N TYR A 40 -8.53 -11.72 -3.89
CA TYR A 40 -8.03 -12.66 -2.90
C TYR A 40 -6.85 -12.08 -2.12
N SER A 41 -6.88 -12.26 -0.79
CA SER A 41 -5.80 -11.87 0.11
C SER A 41 -5.02 -13.09 0.59
N PHE A 42 -3.72 -13.06 0.42
CA PHE A 42 -2.80 -14.09 0.90
C PHE A 42 -2.07 -13.60 2.15
N ASN A 43 -2.23 -14.29 3.26
CA ASN A 43 -1.46 -13.98 4.46
C ASN A 43 -0.01 -14.45 4.32
N TYR A 44 0.93 -13.64 4.77
CA TYR A 44 2.31 -14.08 4.93
C TYR A 44 2.45 -14.94 6.18
N ASN A 45 3.28 -15.98 6.09
CA ASN A 45 3.64 -16.73 7.27
C ASN A 45 4.64 -15.94 8.12
N ILE A 46 4.72 -16.30 9.40
CA ILE A 46 5.56 -15.64 10.39
C ILE A 46 7.04 -15.59 9.96
N SER A 47 7.54 -16.68 9.37
CA SER A 47 8.95 -16.75 8.90
C SER A 47 9.23 -15.71 7.83
N TYR A 48 8.33 -15.54 6.84
CA TYR A 48 8.51 -14.56 5.78
C TYR A 48 8.37 -13.12 6.32
N LYS A 49 7.39 -12.86 7.18
CA LYS A 49 7.22 -11.55 7.85
C LYS A 49 8.49 -11.17 8.63
N LYS A 50 9.07 -12.10 9.41
CA LYS A 50 10.33 -11.88 10.12
C LYS A 50 11.50 -11.54 9.18
N LYS A 51 11.56 -12.15 7.98
CA LYS A 51 12.58 -11.81 6.98
C LYS A 51 12.43 -10.37 6.46
N LEU A 52 11.19 -9.94 6.17
CA LEU A 52 10.92 -8.56 5.73
C LEU A 52 11.28 -7.54 6.82
N ILE A 53 10.88 -7.77 8.07
CA ILE A 53 11.23 -6.93 9.22
C ILE A 53 12.75 -6.82 9.35
N LYS A 54 13.47 -7.94 9.26
CA LYS A 54 14.93 -7.95 9.36
C LYS A 54 15.60 -7.16 8.22
N ILE A 55 15.01 -7.16 7.02
CA ILE A 55 15.51 -6.33 5.90
C ILE A 55 15.36 -4.85 6.26
N ILE A 56 14.21 -4.43 6.78
CA ILE A 56 13.97 -3.03 7.16
C ILE A 56 14.89 -2.59 8.30
N GLN A 57 15.05 -3.41 9.34
CA GLN A 57 15.93 -3.13 10.47
C GLN A 57 17.42 -2.99 10.09
N LYS A 58 17.83 -3.66 9.01
CA LYS A 58 19.21 -3.64 8.51
C LYS A 58 19.46 -2.64 7.39
N LEU A 59 18.47 -1.75 7.10
CA LEU A 59 18.65 -0.72 6.09
C LEU A 59 19.85 0.18 6.43
N PRO A 60 20.82 0.34 5.51
CA PRO A 60 21.96 1.22 5.72
C PRO A 60 21.56 2.70 5.82
N ASN A 61 22.38 3.56 6.41
CA ASN A 61 22.06 4.96 6.56
C ASN A 61 22.14 5.77 5.24
N SER A 62 23.13 5.51 4.37
CA SER A 62 23.29 6.30 3.14
C SER A 62 22.36 5.86 2.01
N LYS A 63 21.86 6.81 1.20
CA LYS A 63 20.99 6.57 0.06
C LYS A 63 21.55 5.52 -0.90
N ARG A 64 22.81 5.66 -1.32
CA ARG A 64 23.48 4.72 -2.24
C ARG A 64 23.51 3.30 -1.69
N LYS A 65 23.87 3.14 -0.41
CA LYS A 65 23.88 1.83 0.26
C LYS A 65 22.48 1.24 0.40
N LYS A 66 21.46 2.06 0.71
CA LYS A 66 20.05 1.62 0.76
C LYS A 66 19.59 1.06 -0.59
N ILE A 67 19.86 1.76 -1.69
CA ILE A 67 19.48 1.33 -3.04
C ILE A 67 20.15 -0.01 -3.38
N SER A 68 21.46 -0.15 -3.17
CA SER A 68 22.17 -1.41 -3.40
C SER A 68 21.64 -2.53 -2.52
N TYR A 69 21.37 -2.24 -1.25
CA TYR A 69 20.83 -3.21 -0.31
C TYR A 69 19.41 -3.67 -0.71
N ALA A 70 18.55 -2.75 -1.15
CA ALA A 70 17.23 -3.08 -1.66
C ALA A 70 17.33 -4.01 -2.88
N LYS A 71 18.20 -3.68 -3.85
CA LYS A 71 18.43 -4.50 -5.05
C LYS A 71 18.86 -5.93 -4.71
N ASN A 72 19.76 -6.09 -3.74
CA ASN A 72 20.24 -7.41 -3.29
C ASN A 72 19.13 -8.25 -2.61
N ASN A 73 18.07 -7.62 -2.13
CA ASN A 73 16.95 -8.30 -1.47
C ASN A 73 15.70 -8.42 -2.34
N GLU A 74 15.67 -7.86 -3.56
CA GLU A 74 14.52 -7.90 -4.47
C GLU A 74 14.05 -9.32 -4.78
N ALA A 75 14.99 -10.26 -4.97
CA ALA A 75 14.68 -11.63 -5.34
C ALA A 75 13.79 -12.34 -4.31
N LEU A 76 13.98 -12.05 -3.02
CA LEU A 76 13.16 -12.63 -1.96
C LEU A 76 11.67 -12.29 -2.16
N VAL A 77 11.38 -11.02 -2.44
CA VAL A 77 10.01 -10.53 -2.60
C VAL A 77 9.45 -10.91 -3.96
N THR A 78 10.23 -10.77 -5.02
CA THR A 78 9.83 -11.15 -6.38
C THR A 78 9.44 -12.64 -6.46
N ASN A 79 10.22 -13.53 -5.85
CA ASN A 79 9.91 -14.96 -5.78
C ASN A 79 8.61 -15.24 -5.03
N LYS A 80 8.39 -14.55 -3.91
CA LYS A 80 7.16 -14.69 -3.13
C LYS A 80 5.95 -14.22 -3.93
N PHE A 81 6.06 -13.06 -4.57
CA PHE A 81 4.98 -12.49 -5.38
C PHE A 81 4.66 -13.37 -6.58
N LEU A 82 5.67 -13.83 -7.33
CA LEU A 82 5.47 -14.74 -8.45
C LEU A 82 4.71 -16.00 -8.04
N LYS A 83 5.08 -16.60 -6.90
CA LYS A 83 4.36 -17.77 -6.36
C LYS A 83 2.89 -17.44 -6.08
N LEU A 84 2.62 -16.35 -5.37
CA LEU A 84 1.27 -15.98 -4.96
C LEU A 84 0.39 -15.53 -6.14
N ILE A 85 0.97 -14.87 -7.15
CA ILE A 85 0.24 -14.50 -8.36
C ILE A 85 -0.20 -15.74 -9.14
N ASN A 86 0.70 -16.71 -9.32
CA ASN A 86 0.36 -17.97 -10.00
C ASN A 86 -0.71 -18.74 -9.21
N GLU A 87 -0.62 -18.74 -7.88
CA GLU A 87 -1.63 -19.33 -7.00
C GLU A 87 -2.97 -18.62 -7.13
N PHE A 88 -2.98 -17.27 -7.18
CA PHE A 88 -4.17 -16.47 -7.42
C PHE A 88 -4.84 -16.82 -8.74
N ILE A 89 -4.08 -16.81 -9.85
CA ILE A 89 -4.59 -17.12 -11.20
C ILE A 89 -5.22 -18.55 -11.21
N LYS A 90 -4.55 -19.52 -10.57
CA LYS A 90 -5.08 -20.89 -10.44
C LYS A 90 -6.37 -20.91 -9.60
N LYS A 91 -6.37 -20.22 -8.46
CA LYS A 91 -7.50 -20.19 -7.51
C LYS A 91 -8.76 -19.57 -8.11
N ILE A 92 -8.61 -18.49 -8.89
CA ILE A 92 -9.74 -17.85 -9.57
C ILE A 92 -10.16 -18.58 -10.86
N LYS A 93 -9.46 -19.68 -11.23
CA LYS A 93 -9.68 -20.46 -12.45
C LYS A 93 -9.69 -19.60 -13.73
N TYR A 94 -8.82 -18.59 -13.80
CA TYR A 94 -8.77 -17.66 -14.93
C TYR A 94 -7.66 -18.05 -15.91
N LYS A 95 -7.94 -17.92 -17.23
CA LYS A 95 -6.94 -18.25 -18.26
C LYS A 95 -5.90 -17.14 -18.34
N LYS A 96 -4.65 -17.42 -18.07
CA LYS A 96 -3.54 -16.45 -18.06
C LYS A 96 -3.43 -15.66 -19.37
N LYS A 97 -3.70 -16.30 -20.53
CA LYS A 97 -3.70 -15.65 -21.85
C LYS A 97 -4.71 -14.51 -22.00
N ASN A 98 -5.70 -14.46 -21.13
CA ASN A 98 -6.72 -13.41 -21.11
C ASN A 98 -6.38 -12.25 -20.16
N ILE A 99 -5.18 -12.22 -19.58
CA ILE A 99 -4.69 -11.15 -18.71
C ILE A 99 -3.78 -10.27 -19.56
N ASP A 100 -4.08 -8.98 -19.63
CA ASP A 100 -3.31 -8.04 -20.44
C ASP A 100 -2.05 -7.56 -19.73
N LEU A 101 -2.11 -7.31 -18.42
CA LEU A 101 -0.97 -6.83 -17.64
C LEU A 101 -1.14 -7.04 -16.12
N ILE A 102 -0.02 -6.87 -15.41
CA ILE A 102 0.04 -6.88 -13.95
C ILE A 102 0.50 -5.51 -13.46
N GLY A 103 -0.24 -4.92 -12.52
CA GLY A 103 0.17 -3.75 -11.76
C GLY A 103 0.84 -4.17 -10.45
N LEU A 104 2.11 -3.84 -10.27
CA LEU A 104 2.95 -4.27 -9.16
C LEU A 104 3.33 -3.09 -8.26
N SER A 105 2.75 -2.98 -7.06
CA SER A 105 3.12 -1.92 -6.12
C SER A 105 4.46 -2.16 -5.42
N GLY A 106 4.92 -3.41 -5.34
CA GLY A 106 6.08 -3.80 -4.54
C GLY A 106 5.85 -3.76 -3.03
N GLN A 107 6.85 -4.20 -2.26
CA GLN A 107 6.85 -4.08 -0.79
C GLN A 107 7.65 -2.85 -0.39
N THR A 108 7.00 -1.82 0.10
CA THR A 108 7.68 -0.61 0.57
C THR A 108 8.51 -0.92 1.81
N ILE A 109 9.79 -0.57 1.76
CA ILE A 109 10.75 -0.72 2.86
C ILE A 109 11.35 0.61 3.30
N PHE A 110 11.23 1.64 2.47
CA PHE A 110 11.70 2.99 2.76
C PHE A 110 10.93 4.01 1.92
N HIS A 111 10.59 5.15 2.53
CA HIS A 111 9.84 6.21 1.86
C HIS A 111 10.30 7.56 2.39
N ASP A 112 10.92 8.38 1.51
CA ASP A 112 11.49 9.67 1.86
C ASP A 112 11.25 10.67 0.71
N PRO A 113 10.04 11.19 0.58
CA PRO A 113 9.68 12.10 -0.50
C PRO A 113 10.43 13.43 -0.43
N LYS A 114 10.88 13.89 0.76
CA LYS A 114 11.69 15.09 0.90
C LYS A 114 13.02 14.97 0.17
N ASN A 115 13.66 13.83 0.28
CA ASN A 115 14.91 13.52 -0.42
C ASN A 115 14.69 12.89 -1.79
N ARG A 116 13.45 12.95 -2.29
CA ARG A 116 13.02 12.50 -3.62
C ARG A 116 13.39 11.05 -3.92
N TYR A 117 13.18 10.14 -2.97
CA TYR A 117 13.31 8.73 -3.25
C TYR A 117 12.46 7.84 -2.33
N THR A 118 12.17 6.67 -2.83
CA THR A 118 11.41 5.62 -2.15
C THR A 118 11.96 4.27 -2.58
N LEU A 119 11.80 3.24 -1.78
CA LEU A 119 12.28 1.90 -2.09
C LEU A 119 11.17 0.89 -1.87
N GLN A 120 10.80 0.23 -2.95
CA GLN A 120 9.94 -0.94 -2.95
C GLN A 120 10.75 -2.16 -3.35
N LEU A 121 10.69 -3.22 -2.54
CA LEU A 121 11.26 -4.50 -2.91
C LEU A 121 10.34 -5.17 -3.92
N SER A 122 10.85 -5.53 -5.02
CA SER A 122 10.42 -6.43 -6.09
C SER A 122 10.95 -5.94 -7.43
N SER A 123 11.34 -6.86 -8.29
CA SER A 123 11.75 -6.55 -9.65
C SER A 123 10.60 -6.77 -10.63
N GLY A 124 10.02 -5.68 -11.14
CA GLY A 124 9.00 -5.76 -12.20
C GLY A 124 9.54 -6.42 -13.46
N LYS A 125 10.83 -6.16 -13.79
CA LYS A 125 11.50 -6.76 -14.95
C LYS A 125 11.67 -8.28 -14.81
N ASP A 126 12.11 -8.76 -13.63
CA ASP A 126 12.26 -10.20 -13.39
C ASP A 126 10.89 -10.89 -13.33
N LEU A 127 9.92 -10.28 -12.67
CA LEU A 127 8.56 -10.79 -12.63
C LEU A 127 7.96 -10.92 -14.05
N CYS A 128 8.10 -9.88 -14.89
CA CYS A 128 7.64 -9.86 -16.27
C CYS A 128 8.19 -11.05 -17.08
N LYS A 129 9.51 -11.26 -17.01
CA LYS A 129 10.17 -12.37 -17.72
C LYS A 129 9.64 -13.73 -17.28
N ARG A 130 9.51 -13.93 -15.97
CA ARG A 130 9.18 -15.25 -15.38
C ARG A 130 7.69 -15.59 -15.46
N ILE A 131 6.83 -14.58 -15.37
CA ILE A 131 5.39 -14.78 -15.51
C ILE A 131 4.94 -14.72 -16.97
N ASN A 132 5.76 -14.22 -17.88
CA ASN A 132 5.42 -14.00 -19.29
C ASN A 132 4.11 -13.20 -19.46
N LEU A 133 4.02 -12.07 -18.77
CA LEU A 133 2.96 -11.06 -18.88
C LEU A 133 3.60 -9.67 -18.71
N PRO A 134 3.09 -8.62 -19.38
CA PRO A 134 3.51 -7.26 -19.12
C PRO A 134 3.34 -6.89 -17.65
N VAL A 135 4.34 -6.20 -17.05
CA VAL A 135 4.31 -5.74 -15.66
C VAL A 135 4.57 -4.25 -15.60
N VAL A 136 3.66 -3.50 -15.01
CA VAL A 136 3.82 -2.09 -14.68
C VAL A 136 4.17 -1.99 -13.20
N SER A 137 5.26 -1.30 -12.87
CA SER A 137 5.78 -1.16 -11.51
C SER A 137 6.27 0.26 -11.24
N ASN A 138 6.81 0.52 -10.05
CA ASN A 138 7.42 1.79 -9.67
C ASN A 138 6.44 2.97 -9.69
N PHE A 139 5.21 2.76 -9.27
CA PHE A 139 4.14 3.77 -9.33
C PHE A 139 4.44 5.07 -8.57
N ARG A 140 5.35 5.05 -7.59
CA ARG A 140 5.70 6.20 -6.74
C ARG A 140 6.82 7.07 -7.31
N ASP A 141 7.70 6.48 -8.12
CA ASP A 141 8.99 7.08 -8.47
C ASP A 141 8.85 8.41 -9.20
N LYS A 142 8.01 8.45 -10.24
CA LYS A 142 7.83 9.66 -11.05
C LYS A 142 7.21 10.80 -10.26
N ASP A 143 6.21 10.53 -9.43
CA ASP A 143 5.57 11.53 -8.59
C ASP A 143 6.58 12.12 -7.59
N ILE A 144 7.36 11.29 -6.91
CA ILE A 144 8.39 11.71 -5.96
C ILE A 144 9.51 12.51 -6.65
N GLN A 145 9.95 12.09 -7.85
CA GLN A 145 10.95 12.81 -8.63
C GLN A 145 10.48 14.22 -9.00
N LEU A 146 9.19 14.38 -9.27
CA LEU A 146 8.56 15.66 -9.58
C LEU A 146 8.22 16.50 -8.33
N GLY A 147 8.57 16.04 -7.12
CA GLY A 147 8.33 16.74 -5.87
C GLY A 147 7.01 16.39 -5.18
N GLY A 148 6.28 15.38 -5.69
CA GLY A 148 5.09 14.83 -5.04
C GLY A 148 5.43 13.91 -3.87
N GLN A 149 4.39 13.44 -3.18
CA GLN A 149 4.52 12.58 -2.01
C GLN A 149 4.67 11.09 -2.37
N GLY A 150 4.26 10.66 -3.58
CA GLY A 150 4.24 9.25 -3.97
C GLY A 150 3.28 8.37 -3.16
N ALA A 151 2.48 8.97 -2.29
CA ALA A 151 1.50 8.31 -1.42
C ALA A 151 0.35 9.28 -1.11
N PRO A 152 -0.88 8.76 -0.88
CA PRO A 152 -1.31 7.36 -1.03
C PRO A 152 -1.57 6.98 -2.50
N ILE A 153 -1.16 5.79 -2.93
CA ILE A 153 -1.42 5.32 -4.32
C ILE A 153 -2.92 5.08 -4.56
N GLY A 154 -3.65 4.66 -3.53
CA GLY A 154 -5.09 4.38 -3.61
C GLY A 154 -5.96 5.57 -4.03
N CYS A 155 -5.43 6.80 -4.00
CA CYS A 155 -6.19 8.00 -4.35
C CYS A 155 -6.74 7.98 -5.80
N PHE A 156 -6.09 7.28 -6.73
CA PHE A 156 -6.60 7.13 -8.10
C PHE A 156 -7.85 6.26 -8.16
N TYR A 157 -7.90 5.17 -7.37
CA TYR A 157 -9.10 4.35 -7.22
C TYR A 157 -10.20 5.12 -6.47
N HIS A 158 -9.84 5.84 -5.42
CA HIS A 158 -10.78 6.70 -4.69
C HIS A 158 -11.40 7.76 -5.59
N LYS A 159 -10.63 8.37 -6.51
CA LYS A 159 -11.16 9.31 -7.51
C LYS A 159 -12.26 8.68 -8.36
N TYR A 160 -12.07 7.42 -8.79
CA TYR A 160 -13.08 6.69 -9.54
C TYR A 160 -14.36 6.49 -8.71
N LEU A 161 -14.23 6.10 -7.43
CA LEU A 161 -15.37 5.92 -6.52
C LEU A 161 -16.10 7.24 -6.26
N ILE A 162 -15.37 8.32 -5.94
CA ILE A 162 -15.94 9.66 -5.68
C ILE A 162 -16.74 10.16 -6.87
N LYS A 163 -16.25 9.95 -8.10
CA LYS A 163 -16.96 10.33 -9.31
C LYS A 163 -18.29 9.61 -9.53
N LYS A 164 -18.47 8.43 -8.94
CA LYS A 164 -19.74 7.68 -8.99
C LYS A 164 -20.75 8.15 -7.96
N ILE A 165 -20.32 8.84 -6.93
CA ILE A 165 -21.15 9.38 -5.87
C ILE A 165 -21.50 10.81 -6.28
N ASN A 166 -22.76 11.08 -6.68
CA ASN A 166 -23.23 12.40 -7.12
C ASN A 166 -23.34 13.44 -6.00
N MET A 167 -22.41 13.44 -5.05
CA MET A 167 -22.37 14.38 -3.92
C MET A 167 -20.92 14.69 -3.56
N SER A 168 -20.71 15.82 -2.87
CA SER A 168 -19.41 16.12 -2.25
C SER A 168 -19.09 15.04 -1.23
N SER A 169 -18.05 14.27 -1.50
CA SER A 169 -17.66 13.12 -0.68
C SER A 169 -16.17 13.01 -0.54
N ALA A 170 -15.74 12.40 0.55
CA ALA A 170 -14.36 12.02 0.80
C ALA A 170 -14.30 10.53 1.12
N ILE A 171 -13.22 9.88 0.73
CA ILE A 171 -12.95 8.49 1.09
C ILE A 171 -11.88 8.47 2.15
N LEU A 172 -12.23 7.93 3.31
CA LEU A 172 -11.32 7.66 4.41
C LEU A 172 -10.90 6.19 4.35
N ASN A 173 -9.61 5.96 4.23
CA ASN A 173 -9.02 4.62 4.34
C ASN A 173 -8.29 4.49 5.67
N ILE A 174 -8.67 3.48 6.47
CA ILE A 174 -8.09 3.19 7.79
C ILE A 174 -7.36 1.84 7.70
N GLY A 175 -6.07 1.91 7.36
CA GLY A 175 -5.14 0.78 7.41
C GLY A 175 -4.21 0.89 8.62
N GLY A 176 -2.96 0.48 8.51
CA GLY A 176 -1.93 0.77 9.52
C GLY A 176 -1.73 2.27 9.70
N VAL A 177 -1.72 3.01 8.58
CA VAL A 177 -1.81 4.46 8.46
C VAL A 177 -3.17 4.82 7.91
N SER A 178 -3.79 5.89 8.41
CA SER A 178 -5.04 6.42 7.89
C SER A 178 -4.77 7.52 6.87
N ASN A 179 -5.48 7.48 5.74
CA ASN A 179 -5.41 8.50 4.71
C ASN A 179 -6.80 8.89 4.20
N ILE A 180 -6.91 10.11 3.69
CA ILE A 180 -8.14 10.65 3.13
C ILE A 180 -7.92 11.04 1.68
N THR A 181 -8.96 10.92 0.86
CA THR A 181 -8.97 11.34 -0.54
C THR A 181 -10.29 12.06 -0.84
N PHE A 182 -10.21 13.22 -1.48
CA PHE A 182 -11.38 13.98 -1.92
C PHE A 182 -11.07 14.80 -3.18
N LEU A 183 -12.09 15.36 -3.79
CA LEU A 183 -11.97 16.31 -4.89
C LEU A 183 -12.26 17.72 -4.38
N LEU A 184 -11.31 18.64 -4.57
CA LEU A 184 -11.48 20.06 -4.32
C LEU A 184 -11.27 20.82 -5.63
N ASN A 185 -12.29 21.54 -6.10
CA ASN A 185 -12.23 22.26 -7.37
C ASN A 185 -11.72 21.39 -8.54
N LYS A 186 -12.25 20.16 -8.65
CA LYS A 186 -11.85 19.13 -9.63
C LYS A 186 -10.42 18.58 -9.46
N LYS A 187 -9.61 19.11 -8.52
CA LYS A 187 -8.29 18.58 -8.20
C LYS A 187 -8.41 17.41 -7.24
N LEU A 188 -7.71 16.33 -7.54
CA LEU A 188 -7.61 15.18 -6.63
C LEU A 188 -6.62 15.51 -5.52
N ILE A 189 -7.09 15.43 -4.29
CA ILE A 189 -6.28 15.61 -3.09
C ILE A 189 -6.34 14.33 -2.29
N GLY A 190 -5.16 13.78 -1.95
CA GLY A 190 -5.03 12.60 -1.11
C GLY A 190 -3.78 12.73 -0.25
N PHE A 191 -3.91 12.48 1.06
CA PHE A 191 -2.79 12.56 2.01
C PHE A 191 -3.06 11.74 3.26
N ASP A 192 -1.99 11.43 4.00
CA ASP A 192 -2.08 10.74 5.28
C ASP A 192 -2.56 11.70 6.37
N ILE A 193 -3.51 11.25 7.18
CA ILE A 193 -4.11 12.03 8.26
C ILE A 193 -3.62 11.63 9.65
N GLY A 194 -2.95 10.49 9.74
CA GLY A 194 -2.41 10.00 11.01
C GLY A 194 -2.28 8.48 11.02
N PRO A 195 -1.89 7.90 12.17
CA PRO A 195 -1.93 6.47 12.34
C PRO A 195 -3.37 5.96 12.25
N GLY A 196 -3.49 4.74 11.77
CA GLY A 196 -4.72 3.98 11.79
C GLY A 196 -4.64 2.87 12.84
N ASN A 197 -4.81 1.64 12.37
CA ASN A 197 -4.85 0.47 13.27
C ASN A 197 -3.48 0.03 13.80
N ALA A 198 -2.36 0.47 13.21
CA ALA A 198 -1.03 -0.06 13.56
C ALA A 198 -0.72 0.04 15.06
N ILE A 199 -1.00 1.20 15.69
CA ILE A 199 -0.74 1.38 17.13
C ILE A 199 -1.62 0.46 17.96
N ILE A 200 -2.91 0.33 17.58
CA ILE A 200 -3.85 -0.54 18.31
C ILE A 200 -3.39 -2.00 18.20
N ASP A 201 -3.01 -2.42 17.00
CA ASP A 201 -2.57 -3.79 16.76
C ASP A 201 -1.27 -4.10 17.51
N ASP A 202 -0.32 -3.16 17.53
CA ASP A 202 0.94 -3.31 18.28
C ASP A 202 0.68 -3.39 19.81
N LEU A 203 -0.19 -2.55 20.37
CA LEU A 203 -0.56 -2.60 21.77
C LEU A 203 -1.28 -3.92 22.12
N VAL A 204 -2.22 -4.34 21.28
CA VAL A 204 -2.94 -5.61 21.46
C VAL A 204 -1.98 -6.79 21.38
N TYR A 205 -1.00 -6.75 20.48
CA TYR A 205 0.03 -7.77 20.43
C TYR A 205 0.94 -7.74 21.65
N PHE A 206 1.34 -6.56 22.08
CA PHE A 206 2.22 -6.41 23.25
C PHE A 206 1.59 -6.96 24.52
N PHE A 207 0.34 -6.56 24.83
CA PHE A 207 -0.33 -6.94 26.07
C PHE A 207 -1.02 -8.30 26.01
N TYR A 208 -1.64 -8.65 24.89
CA TYR A 208 -2.52 -9.82 24.79
C TYR A 208 -2.02 -10.90 23.84
N LYS A 209 -0.88 -10.70 23.15
CA LYS A 209 -0.32 -11.61 22.13
C LYS A 209 -1.29 -11.95 21.01
N LYS A 210 -2.25 -11.07 20.72
CA LYS A 210 -3.23 -11.19 19.65
C LYS A 210 -2.86 -10.28 18.49
N LYS A 211 -3.33 -10.59 17.28
CA LYS A 211 -2.96 -9.85 16.06
C LYS A 211 -3.62 -8.48 15.97
N PHE A 212 -4.84 -8.32 16.45
CA PHE A 212 -5.63 -7.09 16.41
C PHE A 212 -6.76 -7.14 17.44
N ASP A 213 -7.38 -6.00 17.71
CA ASP A 213 -8.55 -5.87 18.58
C ASP A 213 -9.82 -6.31 17.85
N LYS A 214 -10.16 -7.59 17.96
CA LYS A 214 -11.34 -8.14 17.27
C LYS A 214 -12.62 -7.49 17.80
N ASN A 215 -13.38 -6.84 16.89
CA ASN A 215 -14.63 -6.13 17.17
C ASN A 215 -14.47 -4.99 18.19
N GLY A 216 -13.27 -4.42 18.33
CA GLY A 216 -13.01 -3.34 19.28
C GLY A 216 -13.22 -3.72 20.75
N LYS A 217 -13.03 -5.00 21.10
CA LYS A 217 -13.32 -5.53 22.44
C LYS A 217 -12.55 -4.78 23.52
N TYR A 218 -11.23 -4.66 23.35
CA TYR A 218 -10.37 -4.00 24.34
C TYR A 218 -10.57 -2.49 24.34
N ALA A 219 -10.77 -1.88 23.16
CA ALA A 219 -11.05 -0.46 23.06
C ALA A 219 -12.36 -0.08 23.77
N LYS A 220 -13.39 -0.93 23.69
CA LYS A 220 -14.68 -0.71 24.35
C LYS A 220 -14.60 -0.78 25.88
N GLU A 221 -13.70 -1.60 26.41
CA GLU A 221 -13.48 -1.78 27.84
C GLU A 221 -12.51 -0.71 28.43
N GLY A 222 -11.82 0.02 27.56
CA GLY A 222 -10.83 1.02 27.94
C GLY A 222 -11.42 2.39 28.28
N MET A 223 -10.61 3.20 28.96
CA MET A 223 -10.90 4.60 29.26
C MET A 223 -9.89 5.54 28.61
N LEU A 224 -10.34 6.75 28.25
CA LEU A 224 -9.48 7.75 27.68
C LEU A 224 -8.44 8.25 28.70
N ILE A 225 -7.16 8.02 28.42
CA ILE A 225 -6.06 8.58 29.20
C ILE A 225 -5.75 9.98 28.68
N LYS A 226 -6.32 11.01 29.32
CA LYS A 226 -6.28 12.42 28.88
C LYS A 226 -4.86 12.93 28.59
N ASN A 227 -3.88 12.58 29.43
CA ASN A 227 -2.50 13.03 29.26
C ASN A 227 -1.86 12.49 27.97
N ILE A 228 -2.07 11.20 27.67
CA ILE A 228 -1.58 10.57 26.44
C ILE A 228 -2.29 11.20 25.23
N TYR A 229 -3.61 11.34 25.28
CA TYR A 229 -4.38 11.97 24.21
C TYR A 229 -3.91 13.40 23.91
N ASN A 230 -3.71 14.21 24.94
CA ASN A 230 -3.26 15.61 24.79
C ASN A 230 -1.82 15.69 24.27
N SER A 231 -0.92 14.82 24.70
CA SER A 231 0.43 14.70 24.14
C SER A 231 0.39 14.36 22.66
N TYR A 232 -0.45 13.38 22.30
CA TYR A 232 -0.61 12.93 20.93
C TYR A 232 -1.12 14.03 20.00
N LYS A 233 -2.13 14.81 20.44
CA LYS A 233 -2.65 15.97 19.67
C LYS A 233 -1.61 17.04 19.39
N LYS A 234 -0.59 17.15 20.22
CA LYS A 234 0.49 18.14 20.05
C LYS A 234 1.54 17.72 19.02
N ASN A 235 1.47 16.47 18.49
CA ASN A 235 2.42 16.00 17.49
C ASN A 235 2.45 16.91 16.26
N LEU A 236 3.65 17.30 15.86
CA LEU A 236 3.88 18.24 14.74
C LEU A 236 3.30 17.75 13.41
N PHE A 237 3.13 16.43 13.22
CA PHE A 237 2.48 15.90 12.04
C PHE A 237 1.08 16.49 11.83
N PHE A 238 0.28 16.64 12.89
CA PHE A 238 -1.08 17.17 12.77
C PHE A 238 -1.13 18.65 12.39
N LYS A 239 -0.03 19.39 12.65
CA LYS A 239 0.10 20.81 12.30
C LYS A 239 0.62 21.03 10.86
N LYS A 240 1.14 20.00 10.19
CA LYS A 240 1.61 20.12 8.80
C LYS A 240 0.44 20.36 7.86
N GLU A 241 0.62 21.26 6.91
CA GLU A 241 -0.30 21.43 5.80
C GLU A 241 -0.32 20.21 4.87
N TYR A 242 -1.40 20.04 4.12
CA TYR A 242 -1.52 19.01 3.11
C TYR A 242 -1.09 19.51 1.72
N PRO A 243 -0.63 18.63 0.82
CA PRO A 243 -0.51 17.18 0.98
C PRO A 243 0.66 16.79 1.89
N LYS A 244 0.44 15.77 2.73
CA LYS A 244 1.46 15.22 3.63
C LYS A 244 1.41 13.71 3.67
N SER A 245 2.56 13.08 3.87
CA SER A 245 2.66 11.64 4.12
C SER A 245 3.25 11.39 5.51
N LEU A 246 2.84 10.28 6.11
CA LEU A 246 3.37 9.83 7.37
C LEU A 246 4.72 9.14 7.08
N GLU A 247 5.80 9.91 7.23
CA GLU A 247 7.14 9.34 7.30
C GLU A 247 7.21 8.49 8.55
N GLU A 248 7.71 7.25 8.46
CA GLU A 248 7.80 6.29 9.56
C GLU A 248 7.52 6.90 10.93
N LEU A 249 6.34 6.62 11.47
CA LEU A 249 6.09 6.89 12.88
C LEU A 249 6.98 5.93 13.66
N LYS A 250 8.17 6.38 13.99
CA LYS A 250 8.89 5.86 15.14
C LYS A 250 8.10 6.30 16.36
N PHE A 251 7.14 5.51 16.76
CA PHE A 251 6.60 5.58 18.08
C PHE A 251 7.62 4.90 19.00
N ASN A 252 8.56 5.70 19.52
CA ASN A 252 9.41 5.29 20.64
C ASN A 252 8.62 5.44 21.93
#